data_fb2f4bfde9186ae0fedf1ef08cd7f1b9
#
_entry.id   fb2f4bfde9186ae0fedf1ef08cd7f1b9
#
_cell.length_a   1.000
_cell.length_b   1.000
_cell.length_c   1.000
_cell.angle_alpha   90.00
_cell.angle_beta   90.00
_cell.angle_gamma   90.00
#
_symmetry.space_group_name_H-M   'P 1'
#
loop_
_entity.id
_entity.type
_entity.pdbx_description
1 polymer ?
#
loop_
_entity_poly.entity_id
_entity_poly.type
_entity_poly.pdbx_seq_one_letter_code
_entity_poly.pdbx_strand_id
1 'polypeptide(L)'
;KTLVDSAVATAVGNLTDAQMPQGSVLQVKNFHYDGIHDSSSTLNIGTPLVGTITPSSSSNKILVTCHVNCETVPAFGNAPVYISCYRGAGLNANLSGTNLAPVSVYWSSSIADNVRGFCSFDADSANDSADGMVSLSHLDSPSSTSSVTYTVAMRNANSSGIARIGGRGAQSTMTLM
;
A
#
# COMPACT_ATOMS: atom_id res chain seq x y z
N LYS A 1 3.18 45.49 -17.52
CA LYS A 1 3.75 44.11 -17.22
C LYS A 1 3.23 43.58 -15.90
N THR A 2 3.15 44.39 -14.84
CA THR A 2 2.73 43.99 -13.48
C THR A 2 1.23 43.63 -13.32
N LEU A 3 0.34 44.28 -14.07
CA LEU A 3 -1.12 44.02 -13.97
C LEU A 3 -1.54 42.69 -14.61
N VAL A 4 -0.88 42.31 -15.70
CA VAL A 4 -1.17 41.03 -16.37
C VAL A 4 -0.63 39.88 -15.52
N ASP A 5 0.54 40.01 -14.94
CA ASP A 5 1.16 38.99 -14.10
C ASP A 5 0.32 38.75 -12.81
N SER A 6 -0.23 39.83 -12.21
CA SER A 6 -1.10 39.72 -11.04
C SER A 6 -2.45 39.06 -11.37
N ALA A 7 -3.05 39.39 -12.52
CA ALA A 7 -4.33 38.81 -12.95
C ALA A 7 -4.17 37.30 -13.28
N VAL A 8 -3.08 36.92 -13.93
CA VAL A 8 -2.77 35.53 -14.25
C VAL A 8 -2.51 34.74 -12.96
N ALA A 9 -1.70 35.28 -12.03
CA ALA A 9 -1.43 34.64 -10.75
C ALA A 9 -2.70 34.43 -9.92
N THR A 10 -3.60 35.43 -9.91
CA THR A 10 -4.90 35.33 -9.21
C THR A 10 -5.83 34.32 -9.89
N ALA A 11 -5.87 34.25 -11.20
CA ALA A 11 -6.69 33.31 -11.94
C ALA A 11 -6.21 31.86 -11.73
N VAL A 12 -4.89 31.61 -11.74
CA VAL A 12 -4.32 30.28 -11.52
C VAL A 12 -4.48 29.85 -10.05
N GLY A 13 -4.38 30.77 -9.09
CA GLY A 13 -4.56 30.47 -7.68
C GLY A 13 -6.01 30.11 -7.28
N ASN A 14 -6.99 30.44 -8.12
CA ASN A 14 -8.42 30.21 -7.86
C ASN A 14 -9.04 29.12 -8.75
N LEU A 15 -8.25 28.32 -9.46
CA LEU A 15 -8.78 27.20 -10.22
C LEU A 15 -9.42 26.19 -9.28
N THR A 16 -10.68 25.89 -9.50
CA THR A 16 -11.40 24.80 -8.83
C THR A 16 -11.17 23.49 -9.57
N ASP A 17 -11.38 22.36 -8.89
CA ASP A 17 -11.26 21.03 -9.50
C ASP A 17 -12.13 20.87 -10.77
N ALA A 18 -13.29 21.53 -10.79
CA ALA A 18 -14.20 21.52 -11.95
C ALA A 18 -13.62 22.24 -13.20
N GLN A 19 -12.63 23.11 -13.01
CA GLN A 19 -11.96 23.86 -14.08
C GLN A 19 -10.69 23.14 -14.56
N MET A 20 -10.27 22.10 -13.89
CA MET A 20 -9.12 21.30 -14.31
C MET A 20 -9.52 20.33 -15.42
N PRO A 21 -8.68 20.11 -16.43
CA PRO A 21 -8.94 19.10 -17.46
C PRO A 21 -9.15 17.72 -16.81
N GLN A 22 -10.03 16.92 -17.43
CA GLN A 22 -10.25 15.55 -16.99
C GLN A 22 -8.94 14.76 -16.99
N GLY A 23 -8.63 14.06 -15.90
CA GLY A 23 -7.40 13.32 -15.71
C GLY A 23 -6.26 14.10 -15.07
N SER A 24 -6.51 15.38 -14.70
CA SER A 24 -5.52 16.15 -13.93
C SER A 24 -5.26 15.51 -12.56
N VAL A 25 -3.99 15.54 -12.15
CA VAL A 25 -3.60 15.18 -10.77
C VAL A 25 -3.88 16.38 -9.88
N LEU A 26 -4.85 16.25 -8.97
CA LEU A 26 -5.30 17.32 -8.10
C LEU A 26 -4.52 17.37 -6.77
N GLN A 27 -4.03 16.23 -6.32
CA GLN A 27 -3.29 16.10 -5.06
C GLN A 27 -2.26 14.97 -5.16
N VAL A 28 -1.09 15.17 -4.55
CA VAL A 28 -0.07 14.12 -4.38
C VAL A 28 0.33 14.10 -2.91
N LYS A 29 0.32 12.93 -2.30
CA LYS A 29 0.83 12.68 -0.95
C LYS A 29 1.79 11.52 -0.95
N ASN A 30 2.92 11.68 -0.27
CA ASN A 30 3.91 10.63 -0.11
C ASN A 30 4.07 10.27 1.37
N PHE A 31 4.14 8.98 1.64
CA PHE A 31 4.34 8.41 2.97
C PHE A 31 5.51 7.43 2.90
N HIS A 32 6.24 7.30 3.98
CA HIS A 32 7.36 6.38 4.06
C HIS A 32 7.41 5.69 5.43
N TYR A 33 8.07 4.56 5.43
CA TYR A 33 8.40 3.80 6.62
C TYR A 33 9.83 3.26 6.49
N ASP A 34 10.67 3.59 7.46
CA ASP A 34 12.10 3.25 7.53
C ASP A 34 12.45 2.37 8.74
N GLY A 35 11.45 1.99 9.53
CA GLY A 35 11.60 1.05 10.63
C GLY A 35 11.51 -0.41 10.20
N ILE A 36 11.62 -1.31 11.18
CA ILE A 36 11.37 -2.74 11.02
C ILE A 36 10.02 -3.07 11.65
N HIS A 37 9.18 -3.80 10.93
CA HIS A 37 7.92 -4.33 11.44
C HIS A 37 7.79 -5.81 11.09
N ASP A 38 7.68 -6.63 12.12
CA ASP A 38 7.65 -8.08 12.05
C ASP A 38 6.27 -8.64 12.41
N SER A 39 5.88 -9.72 11.74
CA SER A 39 4.69 -10.48 12.09
C SER A 39 4.83 -11.96 11.75
N SER A 40 4.43 -12.82 12.68
CA SER A 40 4.22 -14.26 12.44
C SER A 40 2.77 -14.61 12.13
N SER A 41 1.92 -13.61 11.94
CA SER A 41 0.48 -13.82 11.72
C SER A 41 0.19 -14.44 10.36
N THR A 42 -0.68 -15.43 10.36
CA THR A 42 -1.28 -16.00 9.16
C THR A 42 -2.52 -15.22 8.67
N LEU A 43 -2.87 -14.14 9.35
CA LEU A 43 -3.88 -13.17 8.93
C LEU A 43 -3.21 -11.92 8.36
N ASN A 44 -3.91 -11.20 7.50
CA ASN A 44 -3.42 -9.91 7.02
C ASN A 44 -3.34 -8.90 8.17
N ILE A 45 -2.14 -8.42 8.44
CA ILE A 45 -1.87 -7.43 9.48
C ILE A 45 -1.45 -6.13 8.81
N GLY A 46 -2.04 -5.02 9.24
CA GLY A 46 -1.64 -3.69 8.83
C GLY A 46 -0.23 -3.36 9.32
N THR A 47 0.58 -2.86 8.42
CA THR A 47 1.93 -2.38 8.71
C THR A 47 1.90 -0.89 9.06
N PRO A 48 3.00 -0.31 9.60
CA PRO A 48 3.10 1.14 9.83
C PRO A 48 3.13 1.99 8.55
N LEU A 49 3.23 1.39 7.36
CA LEU A 49 3.12 2.13 6.10
C LEU A 49 1.65 2.42 5.81
N VAL A 50 1.21 3.56 6.31
CA VAL A 50 -0.16 4.06 6.24
C VAL A 50 -0.17 5.43 5.60
N GLY A 51 -1.10 5.66 4.68
CA GLY A 51 -1.30 6.94 4.01
C GLY A 51 -2.77 7.38 4.04
N THR A 52 -3.00 8.69 4.07
CA THR A 52 -4.33 9.28 4.01
C THR A 52 -4.43 10.37 2.96
N ILE A 53 -5.53 10.38 2.24
CA ILE A 53 -5.84 11.42 1.25
C ILE A 53 -7.33 11.77 1.35
N THR A 54 -7.68 13.03 1.08
CA THR A 54 -9.07 13.48 1.10
C THR A 54 -9.45 13.96 -0.30
N PRO A 55 -10.26 13.18 -1.04
CA PRO A 55 -10.70 13.60 -2.35
C PRO A 55 -11.61 14.83 -2.27
N SER A 56 -11.49 15.73 -3.23
CA SER A 56 -12.33 16.92 -3.33
C SER A 56 -13.71 16.63 -3.95
N SER A 57 -13.84 15.48 -4.63
CA SER A 57 -15.11 14.98 -5.20
C SER A 57 -15.24 13.47 -5.01
N SER A 58 -16.47 13.00 -4.84
CA SER A 58 -16.77 11.56 -4.76
C SER A 58 -16.54 10.82 -6.09
N SER A 59 -16.40 11.52 -7.19
CA SER A 59 -16.05 10.96 -8.50
C SER A 59 -14.53 10.81 -8.71
N ASN A 60 -13.71 11.42 -7.85
CA ASN A 60 -12.26 11.35 -7.98
C ASN A 60 -11.76 9.92 -7.71
N LYS A 61 -10.76 9.54 -8.48
CA LYS A 61 -10.04 8.28 -8.30
C LYS A 61 -8.73 8.55 -7.58
N ILE A 62 -8.23 7.54 -6.89
CA ILE A 62 -6.95 7.61 -6.18
C ILE A 62 -6.03 6.56 -6.77
N LEU A 63 -4.91 6.98 -7.36
CA LEU A 63 -3.85 6.08 -7.72
C LEU A 63 -2.99 5.81 -6.49
N VAL A 64 -3.01 4.58 -6.03
CA VAL A 64 -2.19 4.08 -4.92
C VAL A 64 -0.98 3.38 -5.51
N THR A 65 0.21 3.88 -5.22
CA THR A 65 1.47 3.26 -5.64
C THR A 65 2.32 3.01 -4.41
N CYS A 66 2.79 1.78 -4.20
CA CYS A 66 3.68 1.44 -3.10
C CYS A 66 4.92 0.71 -3.62
N HIS A 67 6.05 0.99 -2.96
CA HIS A 67 7.28 0.23 -3.06
C HIS A 67 7.61 -0.23 -1.65
N VAL A 68 7.55 -1.54 -1.42
CA VAL A 68 7.65 -2.14 -0.09
C VAL A 68 8.87 -3.05 -0.06
N ASN A 69 9.83 -2.70 0.78
CA ASN A 69 10.91 -3.63 1.11
C ASN A 69 10.36 -4.68 2.07
N CYS A 70 10.49 -5.94 1.72
CA CYS A 70 10.02 -7.05 2.53
C CYS A 70 11.04 -8.18 2.58
N GLU A 71 11.01 -8.90 3.67
CA GLU A 71 11.90 -10.00 3.99
C GLU A 71 11.10 -11.14 4.63
N THR A 72 11.44 -12.38 4.27
CA THR A 72 11.10 -13.55 5.08
C THR A 72 12.23 -13.79 6.05
N VAL A 73 11.95 -13.86 7.33
CA VAL A 73 12.94 -14.24 8.33
C VAL A 73 12.72 -15.71 8.67
N PRO A 74 13.73 -16.56 8.49
CA PRO A 74 13.55 -17.99 8.66
C PRO A 74 13.27 -18.35 10.11
N ALA A 75 12.31 -19.25 10.28
CA ALA A 75 12.10 -19.89 11.56
C ALA A 75 11.89 -21.40 11.43
N PHE A 76 11.54 -21.97 10.34
CA PHE A 76 11.40 -23.42 10.03
C PHE A 76 10.43 -23.60 8.86
N GLY A 77 10.94 -23.93 7.69
CA GLY A 77 10.13 -24.30 6.51
C GLY A 77 9.70 -23.11 5.65
N ASN A 78 9.25 -23.39 4.46
CA ASN A 78 8.75 -22.43 3.49
C ASN A 78 7.66 -21.57 4.11
N ALA A 79 7.94 -20.29 4.29
CA ALA A 79 7.05 -19.33 4.92
C ALA A 79 6.88 -18.11 4.01
N PRO A 80 6.16 -18.24 2.87
CA PRO A 80 5.97 -17.12 1.95
C PRO A 80 5.27 -15.96 2.64
N VAL A 81 5.78 -14.76 2.36
CA VAL A 81 5.20 -13.49 2.79
C VAL A 81 4.33 -12.94 1.68
N TYR A 82 3.12 -12.56 2.02
CA TYR A 82 2.19 -11.90 1.12
C TYR A 82 2.05 -10.43 1.50
N ILE A 83 2.17 -9.56 0.50
CA ILE A 83 1.98 -8.12 0.64
C ILE A 83 0.70 -7.73 -0.07
N SER A 84 -0.13 -6.95 0.59
CA SER A 84 -1.38 -6.42 0.07
C SER A 84 -1.56 -4.95 0.48
N CYS A 85 -2.56 -4.29 -0.07
CA CYS A 85 -2.96 -2.94 0.33
C CYS A 85 -4.47 -2.93 0.61
N TYR A 86 -4.85 -2.26 1.68
CA TYR A 86 -6.24 -2.14 2.11
C TYR A 86 -6.66 -0.69 2.13
N ARG A 87 -7.89 -0.42 1.69
CA ARG A 87 -8.59 0.83 1.94
C ARG A 87 -9.45 0.71 3.20
N GLY A 88 -9.41 1.71 4.08
CA GLY A 88 -10.24 1.80 5.28
C GLY A 88 -9.69 1.07 6.50
N ALA A 89 -8.46 0.59 6.44
CA ALA A 89 -7.82 -0.09 7.55
C ALA A 89 -6.72 0.77 8.19
N GLY A 90 -6.43 0.53 9.45
CA GLY A 90 -5.29 1.07 10.20
C GLY A 90 -4.40 -0.07 10.70
N LEU A 91 -3.45 0.25 11.58
CA LEU A 91 -2.62 -0.71 12.31
C LEU A 91 -3.51 -1.58 13.21
N ASN A 92 -3.89 -2.77 12.78
CA ASN A 92 -4.66 -3.70 13.60
C ASN A 92 -4.47 -5.15 13.18
N ALA A 93 -4.61 -6.06 14.13
CA ALA A 93 -4.44 -7.50 13.95
C ALA A 93 -5.46 -8.16 13.00
N ASN A 94 -6.58 -7.50 12.71
CA ASN A 94 -7.58 -7.97 11.75
C ASN A 94 -8.00 -6.78 10.88
N LEU A 95 -7.42 -6.69 9.68
CA LEU A 95 -7.79 -5.64 8.75
C LEU A 95 -9.22 -5.84 8.25
N SER A 96 -10.12 -4.96 8.72
CA SER A 96 -11.44 -4.77 8.13
C SER A 96 -11.36 -3.63 7.12
N GLY A 97 -11.53 -3.93 5.86
CA GLY A 97 -11.45 -2.93 4.80
C GLY A 97 -11.49 -3.58 3.44
N THR A 98 -11.51 -2.77 2.40
CA THR A 98 -11.46 -3.27 1.03
C THR A 98 -10.03 -3.65 0.68
N ASN A 99 -9.77 -4.93 0.45
CA ASN A 99 -8.50 -5.37 -0.11
C ASN A 99 -8.43 -4.94 -1.59
N LEU A 100 -7.41 -4.16 -1.92
CA LEU A 100 -7.20 -3.61 -3.26
C LEU A 100 -6.47 -4.59 -4.19
N ALA A 101 -5.98 -5.72 -3.67
CA ALA A 101 -5.29 -6.71 -4.49
C ALA A 101 -6.28 -7.34 -5.49
N PRO A 102 -5.98 -7.28 -6.80
CA PRO A 102 -6.91 -7.69 -7.84
C PRO A 102 -7.07 -9.21 -7.96
N VAL A 103 -6.12 -9.98 -7.46
CA VAL A 103 -6.04 -11.44 -7.65
C VAL A 103 -5.62 -12.16 -6.37
N SER A 104 -6.05 -13.41 -6.26
CA SER A 104 -5.48 -14.33 -5.29
C SER A 104 -4.08 -14.72 -5.77
N VAL A 105 -3.06 -14.41 -5.00
CA VAL A 105 -1.71 -14.94 -5.26
C VAL A 105 -1.70 -16.37 -4.71
N TYR A 106 -1.58 -17.32 -5.61
CA TYR A 106 -1.68 -18.74 -5.30
C TYR A 106 -0.30 -19.38 -5.41
N TRP A 107 0.23 -19.92 -4.33
CA TRP A 107 1.47 -20.69 -4.35
C TRP A 107 1.27 -22.16 -3.98
N SER A 108 0.22 -22.53 -3.26
CA SER A 108 0.03 -23.90 -2.78
C SER A 108 -1.43 -24.29 -2.71
N SER A 109 -1.73 -25.51 -3.08
CA SER A 109 -3.07 -26.14 -3.01
C SER A 109 -3.63 -26.33 -1.59
N SER A 110 -2.84 -26.01 -0.56
CA SER A 110 -3.20 -26.19 0.84
C SER A 110 -3.54 -24.90 1.59
N ILE A 111 -3.44 -23.74 0.94
CA ILE A 111 -3.78 -22.46 1.56
C ILE A 111 -5.21 -22.08 1.11
N ALA A 112 -6.09 -21.94 2.09
CA ALA A 112 -7.49 -21.61 1.85
C ALA A 112 -7.68 -20.37 0.97
N ASP A 113 -8.65 -20.45 0.08
CA ASP A 113 -8.98 -19.67 -1.11
C ASP A 113 -9.09 -18.14 -1.03
N ASN A 114 -8.53 -17.44 -0.06
CA ASN A 114 -8.75 -16.01 0.10
C ASN A 114 -7.49 -15.17 0.36
N VAL A 115 -6.31 -15.68 0.00
CA VAL A 115 -5.10 -14.86 0.09
C VAL A 115 -5.00 -13.98 -1.12
N ARG A 116 -5.47 -12.74 -1.00
CA ARG A 116 -5.27 -11.72 -2.01
C ARG A 116 -4.05 -10.89 -1.65
N GLY A 117 -3.07 -10.88 -2.53
CA GLY A 117 -1.86 -10.09 -2.39
C GLY A 117 -1.37 -9.60 -3.74
N PHE A 118 -0.49 -8.62 -3.73
CA PHE A 118 0.18 -8.14 -4.95
C PHE A 118 1.42 -8.95 -5.26
N CYS A 119 2.04 -9.55 -4.25
CA CYS A 119 3.23 -10.36 -4.40
C CYS A 119 3.39 -11.32 -3.23
N SER A 120 4.15 -12.38 -3.45
CA SER A 120 4.64 -13.28 -2.42
C SER A 120 6.16 -13.45 -2.57
N PHE A 121 6.86 -13.54 -1.44
CA PHE A 121 8.25 -13.98 -1.35
C PHE A 121 8.31 -15.28 -0.60
N ASP A 122 9.16 -16.17 -1.04
CA ASP A 122 9.42 -17.45 -0.40
C ASP A 122 10.92 -17.68 -0.27
N ALA A 123 11.35 -18.28 0.83
CA ALA A 123 12.70 -18.75 1.01
C ALA A 123 12.76 -20.25 0.72
N ASP A 124 13.72 -20.65 -0.08
CA ASP A 124 13.89 -22.05 -0.56
C ASP A 124 14.17 -23.05 0.54
N SER A 125 14.69 -22.61 1.68
CA SER A 125 15.11 -23.50 2.75
C SER A 125 14.76 -22.99 4.13
N ALA A 126 14.72 -23.90 5.08
CA ALA A 126 14.36 -23.62 6.47
C ALA A 126 15.28 -22.63 7.21
N ASN A 127 16.44 -22.30 6.64
CA ASN A 127 17.44 -21.43 7.26
C ASN A 127 17.78 -20.19 6.43
N ASP A 128 17.14 -20.00 5.27
CA ASP A 128 17.40 -18.85 4.41
C ASP A 128 16.36 -17.76 4.62
N SER A 129 16.81 -16.52 4.51
CA SER A 129 15.95 -15.36 4.37
C SER A 129 15.90 -14.96 2.90
N ALA A 130 14.72 -14.63 2.41
CA ALA A 130 14.56 -13.98 1.13
C ALA A 130 14.12 -12.54 1.36
N ASP A 131 14.78 -11.61 0.70
CA ASP A 131 14.45 -10.19 0.75
C ASP A 131 14.27 -9.62 -0.66
N GLY A 132 13.46 -8.61 -0.77
CA GLY A 132 13.24 -7.95 -2.03
C GLY A 132 12.28 -6.77 -1.94
N MET A 133 12.13 -6.10 -3.09
CA MET A 133 11.21 -4.97 -3.22
C MET A 133 9.95 -5.39 -3.96
N VAL A 134 8.81 -5.18 -3.32
CA VAL A 134 7.49 -5.32 -3.95
C VAL A 134 7.01 -3.97 -4.42
N SER A 135 6.61 -3.89 -5.68
CA SER A 135 5.92 -2.73 -6.23
C SER A 135 4.47 -3.08 -6.51
N LEU A 136 3.57 -2.24 -6.07
CA LEU A 136 2.15 -2.35 -6.38
C LEU A 136 1.60 -1.02 -6.89
N SER A 137 0.62 -1.10 -7.78
CA SER A 137 -0.12 0.07 -8.27
C SER A 137 -1.58 -0.31 -8.45
N HIS A 138 -2.49 0.51 -7.94
CA HIS A 138 -3.93 0.31 -8.03
C HIS A 138 -4.66 1.63 -8.16
N LEU A 139 -5.58 1.71 -9.13
CA LEU A 139 -6.46 2.87 -9.28
C LEU A 139 -7.79 2.59 -8.56
N ASP A 140 -7.95 3.18 -7.40
CA ASP A 140 -9.12 3.02 -6.54
C ASP A 140 -10.19 4.07 -6.82
N SER A 141 -11.45 3.71 -6.55
CA SER A 141 -12.62 4.59 -6.63
C SER A 141 -13.35 4.57 -5.27
N PRO A 142 -12.93 5.38 -4.31
CA PRO A 142 -13.46 5.33 -2.94
C PRO A 142 -14.88 5.89 -2.83
N SER A 143 -15.34 6.64 -3.82
CA SER A 143 -16.65 7.31 -3.84
C SER A 143 -16.92 8.15 -2.58
N SER A 144 -15.93 8.89 -2.13
CA SER A 144 -15.94 9.62 -0.86
C SER A 144 -15.29 11.00 -1.02
N THR A 145 -15.77 11.95 -0.24
CA THR A 145 -15.14 13.25 0.01
C THR A 145 -14.57 13.35 1.43
N SER A 146 -14.71 12.30 2.23
CA SER A 146 -14.06 12.17 3.52
C SER A 146 -12.63 11.66 3.38
N SER A 147 -11.83 11.81 4.44
CA SER A 147 -10.48 11.24 4.48
C SER A 147 -10.52 9.72 4.27
N VAL A 148 -9.73 9.25 3.32
CA VAL A 148 -9.58 7.83 2.97
C VAL A 148 -8.20 7.37 3.40
N THR A 149 -8.15 6.28 4.16
CA THR A 149 -6.90 5.68 4.64
C THR A 149 -6.55 4.46 3.80
N TYR A 150 -5.28 4.34 3.45
CA TYR A 150 -4.68 3.17 2.81
C TYR A 150 -3.59 2.62 3.71
N THR A 151 -3.54 1.29 3.83
CA THR A 151 -2.58 0.59 4.69
C THR A 151 -1.96 -0.55 3.90
N VAL A 152 -0.64 -0.60 3.86
CA VAL A 152 0.06 -1.80 3.41
C VAL A 152 -0.12 -2.88 4.47
N ALA A 153 -0.47 -4.06 4.03
CA ALA A 153 -0.66 -5.22 4.89
C ALA A 153 0.30 -6.33 4.51
N MET A 154 0.69 -7.11 5.49
CA MET A 154 1.46 -8.32 5.29
C MET A 154 0.83 -9.50 6.01
N ARG A 155 1.10 -10.70 5.53
CA ARG A 155 0.80 -11.95 6.24
C ARG A 155 1.88 -12.99 5.95
N ASN A 156 2.04 -13.90 6.85
CA ASN A 156 2.81 -15.13 6.61
C ASN A 156 1.89 -16.26 6.14
N ALA A 157 2.36 -17.15 5.30
CA ALA A 157 1.60 -18.31 4.87
C ALA A 157 1.39 -19.32 6.00
N ASN A 158 2.35 -19.42 6.89
CA ASN A 158 2.29 -20.30 8.06
C ASN A 158 2.81 -19.58 9.31
N SER A 159 2.47 -20.09 10.50
CA SER A 159 2.88 -19.48 11.77
C SER A 159 4.34 -19.72 12.15
N SER A 160 5.09 -20.45 11.32
CA SER A 160 6.49 -20.83 11.64
C SER A 160 7.53 -19.82 11.16
N GLY A 161 7.14 -18.87 10.29
CA GLY A 161 8.03 -17.83 9.78
C GLY A 161 7.65 -16.45 10.27
N ILE A 162 8.48 -15.48 9.96
CA ILE A 162 8.25 -14.06 10.23
C ILE A 162 8.20 -13.32 8.89
N ALA A 163 7.10 -12.64 8.64
CA ALA A 163 7.00 -11.62 7.61
C ALA A 163 7.57 -10.32 8.16
N ARG A 164 8.41 -9.65 7.39
CA ARG A 164 9.04 -8.38 7.77
C ARG A 164 8.87 -7.35 6.66
N ILE A 165 8.63 -6.10 7.03
CA ILE A 165 8.83 -4.95 6.16
C ILE A 165 9.90 -4.02 6.75
N GLY A 166 10.67 -3.33 5.88
CA GLY A 166 11.68 -2.37 6.29
C GLY A 166 12.97 -2.99 6.83
N GLY A 167 13.35 -4.19 6.37
CA GLY A 167 14.62 -4.82 6.73
C GLY A 167 15.83 -4.14 6.10
N ARG A 168 17.02 -4.33 6.69
CA ARG A 168 18.34 -3.92 6.16
C ARG A 168 18.49 -2.45 5.81
N GLY A 169 17.74 -1.56 6.48
CA GLY A 169 17.83 -0.10 6.27
C GLY A 169 17.17 0.39 4.98
N ALA A 170 16.40 -0.44 4.30
CA ALA A 170 15.67 -0.03 3.12
C ALA A 170 14.32 0.60 3.50
N GLN A 171 14.01 1.73 2.85
CA GLN A 171 12.78 2.47 3.04
C GLN A 171 11.65 1.87 2.19
N SER A 172 10.46 1.77 2.79
CA SER A 172 9.22 1.50 2.08
C SER A 172 8.42 2.79 1.87
N THR A 173 7.79 2.95 0.72
CA THR A 173 7.07 4.18 0.36
C THR A 173 5.66 3.90 -0.15
N MET A 174 4.76 4.86 0.07
CA MET A 174 3.42 4.90 -0.52
C MET A 174 3.17 6.29 -1.09
N THR A 175 2.72 6.36 -2.33
CA THR A 175 2.27 7.60 -2.97
C THR A 175 0.79 7.47 -3.30
N LEU A 176 0.02 8.49 -2.91
CA LEU A 176 -1.39 8.66 -3.21
C LEU A 176 -1.56 9.89 -4.10
N MET A 177 -2.23 9.71 -5.24
CA MET A 177 -2.49 10.77 -6.22
C MET A 177 -3.96 10.82 -6.62
#